data_1b4f8f6252fb6fe89ac8c88272c785a8
#
_entry.id   1b4f8f6252fb6fe89ac8c88272c785a8
#
_cell.length_a   1.000
_cell.length_b   1.000
_cell.length_c   1.000
_cell.angle_alpha   90.00
_cell.angle_beta   90.00
_cell.angle_gamma   90.00
#
_symmetry.space_group_name_H-M   'P 1'
#
loop_
_entity.id
_entity.type
_entity.pdbx_description
1 polymer ?
#
loop_
_entity_poly.entity_id
_entity_poly.type
_entity_poly.pdbx_seq_one_letter_code
_entity_poly.pdbx_strand_id
1 'polypeptide(L)'
;MNRLERLESLVAAARAAGADAADALLVSGTSLAVQWRLGKVEQLERSEGLDLGLRVLVGRQQAMVSATDADPRGFRALAERAVAMARAVPEDSFGGLGEFHAALPRDLDLADAAEPDAEALIARARAAEEAALAVAGITNSEGADASYSRRGIALVSSDGFAGDYARTGHSTSVTALAGSGTGMERDYDHSSTVHLEDLEDPASLGRNAAERALRRLDATRPKTGRRPVVFDPRVAGSLAGHLASALNGAAVARGTSFLRDRMGQRVLPEGLSLRDDPLRRRGLRSRPFDGEGMPGAPLALVEDGILASWVLDWRSARQLGLRSTGHASRGISGPPSPATTNLWLEGGQGTPAALMADIADGIYVTEMIGMGVNGVTGDYSRGAAGFMIRDGRLAEAVSGITIAGNLKDMFLRLRAAGDLQFRRGTDAPTLRVDDLMVAGA
;
A
#
# COMPACT_ATOMS: atom_id res chain seq x y z
N MET A 1 -18.62 12.84 25.88
CA MET A 1 -17.79 11.65 25.92
C MET A 1 -16.86 11.67 24.70
N ASN A 2 -15.57 11.69 24.89
CA ASN A 2 -14.59 11.67 23.79
C ASN A 2 -14.49 10.24 23.18
N ARG A 3 -13.64 10.05 22.15
CA ARG A 3 -13.53 8.76 21.45
C ARG A 3 -13.04 7.64 22.38
N LEU A 4 -12.01 7.91 23.19
CA LEU A 4 -11.43 6.92 24.10
C LEU A 4 -12.41 6.52 25.19
N GLU A 5 -13.08 7.47 25.85
CA GLU A 5 -14.11 7.20 26.87
C GLU A 5 -15.25 6.32 26.35
N ARG A 6 -15.64 6.49 25.06
CA ARG A 6 -16.65 5.62 24.43
C ARG A 6 -16.16 4.20 24.27
N LEU A 7 -14.91 4.03 23.83
CA LEU A 7 -14.32 2.70 23.65
C LEU A 7 -14.07 2.01 25.00
N GLU A 8 -13.64 2.75 26.03
CA GLU A 8 -13.50 2.23 27.40
C GLU A 8 -14.83 1.70 27.92
N SER A 9 -15.91 2.47 27.71
CA SER A 9 -17.26 2.04 28.08
C SER A 9 -17.71 0.77 27.33
N LEU A 10 -17.39 0.64 26.05
CA LEU A 10 -17.69 -0.56 25.28
C LEU A 10 -16.87 -1.77 25.71
N VAL A 11 -15.57 -1.60 25.97
CA VAL A 11 -14.70 -2.65 26.49
C VAL A 11 -15.18 -3.09 27.89
N ALA A 12 -15.57 -2.17 28.76
CA ALA A 12 -16.17 -2.48 30.05
C ALA A 12 -17.48 -3.26 29.92
N ALA A 13 -18.35 -2.91 28.97
CA ALA A 13 -19.58 -3.64 28.68
C ALA A 13 -19.28 -5.07 28.20
N ALA A 14 -18.25 -5.27 27.37
CA ALA A 14 -17.83 -6.60 26.92
C ALA A 14 -17.32 -7.46 28.09
N ARG A 15 -16.53 -6.89 28.99
CA ARG A 15 -16.07 -7.58 30.22
C ARG A 15 -17.26 -7.95 31.11
N ALA A 16 -18.21 -7.04 31.30
CA ALA A 16 -19.43 -7.30 32.09
C ALA A 16 -20.33 -8.38 31.46
N ALA A 17 -20.34 -8.50 30.13
CA ALA A 17 -21.05 -9.56 29.39
C ALA A 17 -20.36 -10.93 29.46
N GLY A 18 -19.16 -11.03 30.06
CA GLY A 18 -18.43 -12.27 30.26
C GLY A 18 -17.31 -12.55 29.23
N ALA A 19 -16.76 -11.52 28.62
CA ALA A 19 -15.51 -11.63 27.88
C ALA A 19 -14.32 -11.71 28.84
N ASP A 20 -13.35 -12.60 28.60
CA ASP A 20 -12.09 -12.66 29.35
C ASP A 20 -11.14 -11.54 28.98
N ALA A 21 -11.21 -11.08 27.73
CA ALA A 21 -10.51 -9.92 27.22
C ALA A 21 -11.28 -9.30 26.07
N ALA A 22 -11.07 -8.02 25.81
CA ALA A 22 -11.69 -7.31 24.71
C ALA A 22 -10.83 -6.12 24.25
N ASP A 23 -10.95 -5.77 22.99
CA ASP A 23 -10.51 -4.48 22.46
C ASP A 23 -11.57 -3.87 21.54
N ALA A 24 -11.56 -2.56 21.43
CA ALA A 24 -12.48 -1.81 20.60
C ALA A 24 -11.72 -0.78 19.75
N LEU A 25 -12.07 -0.74 18.45
CA LEU A 25 -11.54 0.19 17.46
C LEU A 25 -12.66 1.11 16.97
N LEU A 26 -12.40 2.41 16.96
CA LEU A 26 -13.30 3.39 16.34
C LEU A 26 -12.53 4.11 15.23
N VAL A 27 -13.13 4.13 14.05
CA VAL A 27 -12.66 4.89 12.91
C VAL A 27 -13.74 5.93 12.56
N SER A 28 -13.40 7.19 12.59
CA SER A 28 -14.27 8.26 12.12
C SER A 28 -13.58 8.99 10.99
N GLY A 29 -14.33 9.54 10.04
CA GLY A 29 -13.69 10.27 8.97
C GLY A 29 -14.66 11.09 8.14
N THR A 30 -14.07 12.06 7.47
CA THR A 30 -14.70 12.85 6.40
C THR A 30 -13.85 12.74 5.16
N SER A 31 -14.48 12.72 4.01
CA SER A 31 -13.79 12.81 2.72
C SER A 31 -14.58 13.69 1.75
N LEU A 32 -13.85 14.36 0.89
CA LEU A 32 -14.38 15.14 -0.22
C LEU A 32 -13.57 14.79 -1.47
N ALA A 33 -14.23 14.38 -2.53
CA ALA A 33 -13.63 14.01 -3.79
C ALA A 33 -14.36 14.69 -4.95
N VAL A 34 -13.59 15.13 -5.93
CA VAL A 34 -14.09 15.75 -7.16
C VAL A 34 -13.46 15.02 -8.34
N GLN A 35 -14.29 14.68 -9.31
CA GLN A 35 -13.87 14.28 -10.64
C GLN A 35 -14.26 15.38 -11.63
N TRP A 36 -13.26 15.89 -12.33
CA TRP A 36 -13.39 16.90 -13.36
C TRP A 36 -13.02 16.31 -14.72
N ARG A 37 -13.88 16.50 -15.73
CA ARG A 37 -13.60 16.00 -17.06
C ARG A 37 -14.21 16.90 -18.14
N LEU A 38 -13.41 17.22 -19.16
CA LEU A 38 -13.80 17.96 -20.37
C LEU A 38 -14.62 19.23 -20.07
N GLY A 39 -14.09 20.04 -19.12
CA GLY A 39 -14.66 21.34 -18.79
C GLY A 39 -15.81 21.32 -17.78
N LYS A 40 -16.13 20.20 -17.15
CA LYS A 40 -17.22 20.09 -16.16
C LYS A 40 -16.90 19.14 -15.01
N VAL A 41 -17.57 19.34 -13.89
CA VAL A 41 -17.59 18.38 -12.79
C VAL A 41 -18.44 17.18 -13.22
N GLU A 42 -17.86 15.98 -13.24
CA GLU A 42 -18.59 14.74 -13.48
C GLU A 42 -19.10 14.14 -12.15
N GLN A 43 -18.28 14.24 -11.09
CA GLN A 43 -18.66 13.75 -9.78
C GLN A 43 -18.15 14.68 -8.68
N LEU A 44 -18.98 14.90 -7.67
CA LEU A 44 -18.62 15.50 -6.40
C LEU A 44 -19.21 14.65 -5.30
N GLU A 45 -18.36 14.08 -4.47
CA GLU A 45 -18.77 13.19 -3.39
C GLU A 45 -18.23 13.70 -2.06
N ARG A 46 -19.14 13.84 -1.08
CA ARG A 46 -18.79 14.06 0.31
C ARG A 46 -19.27 12.90 1.14
N SER A 47 -18.39 12.32 1.91
CA SER A 47 -18.71 11.23 2.83
C SER A 47 -18.30 11.59 4.26
N GLU A 48 -19.17 11.27 5.19
CA GLU A 48 -18.90 11.32 6.61
C GLU A 48 -19.29 9.97 7.22
N GLY A 49 -18.43 9.38 8.03
CA GLY A 49 -18.68 8.07 8.60
C GLY A 49 -18.05 7.91 9.98
N LEU A 50 -18.66 7.00 10.73
CA LEU A 50 -18.15 6.52 12.00
C LEU A 50 -18.39 5.02 12.02
N ASP A 51 -17.31 4.27 12.20
CA ASP A 51 -17.34 2.82 12.27
C ASP A 51 -16.73 2.34 13.58
N LEU A 52 -17.39 1.41 14.23
CA LEU A 52 -17.01 0.84 15.51
C LEU A 52 -16.82 -0.68 15.35
N GLY A 53 -15.69 -1.21 15.81
CA GLY A 53 -15.41 -2.63 15.90
C GLY A 53 -15.12 -3.04 17.33
N LEU A 54 -15.78 -4.09 17.80
CA LEU A 54 -15.51 -4.74 19.09
C LEU A 54 -15.00 -6.15 18.83
N ARG A 55 -13.83 -6.48 19.35
CA ARG A 55 -13.28 -7.83 19.42
C ARG A 55 -13.39 -8.32 20.87
N VAL A 56 -13.89 -9.52 21.07
CA VAL A 56 -13.96 -10.16 22.38
C VAL A 56 -13.29 -11.52 22.34
N LEU A 57 -12.70 -11.90 23.47
CA LEU A 57 -12.09 -13.21 23.71
C LEU A 57 -12.79 -13.87 24.90
N VAL A 58 -13.13 -15.16 24.73
CA VAL A 58 -13.65 -16.04 25.78
C VAL A 58 -12.79 -17.31 25.76
N GLY A 59 -11.91 -17.48 26.73
CA GLY A 59 -10.87 -18.49 26.69
C GLY A 59 -9.96 -18.28 25.47
N ARG A 60 -9.96 -19.27 24.56
CA ARG A 60 -9.23 -19.23 23.29
C ARG A 60 -10.11 -18.95 22.08
N GLN A 61 -11.37 -18.65 22.31
CA GLN A 61 -12.34 -18.31 21.27
C GLN A 61 -12.41 -16.80 21.11
N GLN A 62 -12.56 -16.34 19.88
CA GLN A 62 -12.68 -14.90 19.61
C GLN A 62 -13.78 -14.61 18.59
N ALA A 63 -14.44 -13.49 18.76
CA ALA A 63 -15.37 -12.98 17.77
C ALA A 63 -15.25 -11.47 17.62
N MET A 64 -15.69 -10.97 16.47
CA MET A 64 -15.75 -9.54 16.19
C MET A 64 -17.16 -9.17 15.76
N VAL A 65 -17.58 -8.02 16.21
CA VAL A 65 -18.82 -7.35 15.77
C VAL A 65 -18.51 -5.91 15.39
N SER A 66 -19.22 -5.40 14.40
CA SER A 66 -19.11 -4.00 13.99
C SER A 66 -20.46 -3.29 14.08
N ALA A 67 -20.39 -1.98 14.21
CA ALA A 67 -21.55 -1.08 14.19
C ALA A 67 -21.14 0.24 13.52
N THR A 68 -22.11 0.92 12.93
CA THR A 68 -21.96 2.27 12.36
C THR A 68 -22.44 3.36 13.31
N ASP A 69 -22.82 2.97 14.51
CA ASP A 69 -23.25 3.85 15.60
C ASP A 69 -22.40 3.56 16.85
N ALA A 70 -21.93 4.60 17.48
CA ALA A 70 -21.17 4.55 18.73
C ALA A 70 -21.99 5.11 19.92
N ASP A 71 -23.31 4.93 19.91
CA ASP A 71 -24.16 5.30 21.02
C ASP A 71 -23.99 4.31 22.19
N PRO A 72 -23.58 4.76 23.38
CA PRO A 72 -23.38 3.91 24.54
C PRO A 72 -24.61 3.09 24.96
N ARG A 73 -25.82 3.56 24.63
CA ARG A 73 -27.07 2.83 24.91
C ARG A 73 -27.12 1.46 24.20
N GLY A 74 -26.45 1.31 23.04
CA GLY A 74 -26.35 0.07 22.28
C GLY A 74 -25.24 -0.86 22.73
N PHE A 75 -24.29 -0.41 23.53
CA PHE A 75 -23.05 -1.14 23.84
C PHE A 75 -23.29 -2.46 24.57
N ARG A 76 -24.25 -2.51 25.48
CA ARG A 76 -24.61 -3.75 26.19
C ARG A 76 -25.05 -4.86 25.22
N ALA A 77 -25.98 -4.55 24.34
CA ALA A 77 -26.50 -5.53 23.37
C ALA A 77 -25.40 -5.95 22.37
N LEU A 78 -24.54 -5.02 21.94
CA LEU A 78 -23.40 -5.30 21.07
C LEU A 78 -22.42 -6.26 21.75
N ALA A 79 -22.08 -6.02 23.02
CA ALA A 79 -21.19 -6.83 23.82
C ALA A 79 -21.74 -8.24 24.07
N GLU A 80 -23.02 -8.37 24.49
CA GLU A 80 -23.69 -9.65 24.69
C GLU A 80 -23.69 -10.51 23.41
N ARG A 81 -23.96 -9.88 22.25
CA ARG A 81 -23.90 -10.54 20.95
C ARG A 81 -22.48 -11.00 20.61
N ALA A 82 -21.48 -10.17 20.81
CA ALA A 82 -20.09 -10.53 20.56
C ALA A 82 -19.61 -11.70 21.40
N VAL A 83 -19.94 -11.72 22.71
CA VAL A 83 -19.60 -12.81 23.63
C VAL A 83 -20.32 -14.11 23.26
N ALA A 84 -21.62 -14.03 22.88
CA ALA A 84 -22.35 -15.21 22.41
C ALA A 84 -21.73 -15.78 21.11
N MET A 85 -21.32 -14.94 20.19
CA MET A 85 -20.61 -15.36 18.97
C MET A 85 -19.25 -16.00 19.30
N ALA A 86 -18.48 -15.41 20.21
CA ALA A 86 -17.18 -15.95 20.59
C ALA A 86 -17.31 -17.37 21.16
N ARG A 87 -18.32 -17.64 21.99
CA ARG A 87 -18.58 -18.97 22.56
C ARG A 87 -19.00 -20.03 21.53
N ALA A 88 -19.42 -19.61 20.33
CA ALA A 88 -19.91 -20.49 19.28
C ALA A 88 -18.86 -20.86 18.22
N VAL A 89 -17.67 -20.24 18.24
CA VAL A 89 -16.60 -20.48 17.24
C VAL A 89 -15.55 -21.44 17.78
N PRO A 90 -14.77 -22.11 16.93
CA PRO A 90 -13.63 -22.94 17.37
C PRO A 90 -12.56 -22.11 18.10
N GLU A 91 -11.82 -22.79 18.96
CA GLU A 91 -10.65 -22.21 19.64
C GLU A 91 -9.53 -21.87 18.67
N ASP A 92 -8.88 -20.72 18.87
CA ASP A 92 -7.62 -20.35 18.25
C ASP A 92 -6.49 -20.37 19.28
N SER A 93 -5.64 -21.39 19.20
CA SER A 93 -4.53 -21.58 20.16
C SER A 93 -3.53 -20.42 20.18
N PHE A 94 -3.50 -19.60 19.14
CA PHE A 94 -2.58 -18.48 18.99
C PHE A 94 -3.25 -17.11 19.14
N GLY A 95 -4.59 -17.08 19.22
CA GLY A 95 -5.37 -15.85 19.44
C GLY A 95 -5.06 -15.21 20.79
N GLY A 96 -5.38 -13.92 20.92
CA GLY A 96 -5.18 -13.16 22.17
C GLY A 96 -5.08 -11.66 21.90
N LEU A 97 -4.98 -10.87 22.97
CA LEU A 97 -4.52 -9.49 22.89
C LEU A 97 -2.99 -9.47 22.84
N GLY A 98 -2.43 -8.44 22.21
CA GLY A 98 -1.00 -8.16 22.23
C GLY A 98 -0.52 -7.81 23.65
N GLU A 99 0.77 -7.93 23.94
CA GLU A 99 1.33 -7.40 25.17
C GLU A 99 1.31 -5.88 25.13
N PHE A 100 0.69 -5.26 26.14
CA PHE A 100 0.70 -3.82 26.26
C PHE A 100 2.11 -3.31 26.58
N HIS A 101 2.60 -2.43 25.71
CA HIS A 101 3.77 -1.61 25.99
C HIS A 101 3.37 -0.15 25.87
N ALA A 102 3.60 0.63 26.92
CA ALA A 102 3.34 2.08 26.88
C ALA A 102 4.20 2.70 25.76
N ALA A 103 3.55 3.03 24.66
CA ALA A 103 4.20 3.76 23.57
C ALA A 103 4.29 5.23 23.97
N LEU A 104 5.47 5.83 23.88
CA LEU A 104 5.59 7.28 23.94
C LEU A 104 4.97 7.84 22.64
N PRO A 105 4.00 8.77 22.75
CA PRO A 105 3.46 9.41 21.56
C PRO A 105 4.58 10.13 20.81
N ARG A 106 4.80 9.76 19.55
CA ARG A 106 5.67 10.51 18.65
C ARG A 106 4.80 11.37 17.76
N ASP A 107 5.14 12.64 17.65
CA ASP A 107 4.54 13.50 16.64
C ASP A 107 5.08 13.09 15.25
N LEU A 108 4.25 12.41 14.50
CA LEU A 108 4.54 12.00 13.14
C LEU A 108 4.02 12.99 12.09
N ASP A 109 3.40 14.10 12.54
CA ASP A 109 2.83 15.14 11.67
C ASP A 109 1.88 14.56 10.62
N LEU A 110 0.92 13.74 11.09
CA LEU A 110 0.01 12.98 10.21
C LEU A 110 -1.30 13.73 9.89
N ALA A 111 -1.56 14.86 10.52
CA ALA A 111 -2.80 15.61 10.35
C ALA A 111 -2.51 17.05 9.95
N ASP A 112 -2.85 17.37 8.71
CA ASP A 112 -2.84 18.74 8.20
C ASP A 112 -4.00 19.55 8.80
N ALA A 113 -3.78 20.83 9.02
CA ALA A 113 -4.82 21.79 9.38
C ALA A 113 -5.65 22.23 8.15
N ALA A 114 -5.11 22.06 6.93
CA ALA A 114 -5.78 22.45 5.70
C ALA A 114 -6.95 21.50 5.38
N GLU A 115 -8.14 22.09 5.21
CA GLU A 115 -9.37 21.42 4.80
C GLU A 115 -9.91 22.09 3.52
N PRO A 116 -9.43 21.69 2.33
CA PRO A 116 -9.87 22.29 1.08
C PRO A 116 -11.37 22.03 0.85
N ASP A 117 -12.07 23.04 0.40
CA ASP A 117 -13.47 22.96 -0.01
C ASP A 117 -13.60 22.38 -1.45
N ALA A 118 -14.84 22.24 -1.89
CA ALA A 118 -15.14 21.69 -3.23
C ALA A 118 -14.56 22.56 -4.35
N GLU A 119 -14.57 23.89 -4.21
CA GLU A 119 -14.08 24.82 -5.22
C GLU A 119 -12.56 24.71 -5.38
N ALA A 120 -11.83 24.59 -4.28
CA ALA A 120 -10.39 24.36 -4.28
C ALA A 120 -10.01 23.04 -4.96
N LEU A 121 -10.74 21.95 -4.70
CA LEU A 121 -10.53 20.65 -5.34
C LEU A 121 -10.89 20.70 -6.83
N ILE A 122 -11.99 21.36 -7.22
CA ILE A 122 -12.36 21.58 -8.62
C ILE A 122 -11.27 22.34 -9.35
N ALA A 123 -10.78 23.44 -8.76
CA ALA A 123 -9.74 24.24 -9.37
C ALA A 123 -8.46 23.43 -9.60
N ARG A 124 -8.10 22.57 -8.65
CA ARG A 124 -6.94 21.71 -8.74
C ARG A 124 -7.08 20.61 -9.80
N ALA A 125 -8.21 19.91 -9.85
CA ALA A 125 -8.50 18.89 -10.86
C ALA A 125 -8.56 19.50 -12.25
N ARG A 126 -9.25 20.65 -12.40
CA ARG A 126 -9.31 21.41 -13.65
C ARG A 126 -7.93 21.79 -14.16
N ALA A 127 -7.07 22.35 -13.31
CA ALA A 127 -5.72 22.75 -13.69
C ALA A 127 -4.87 21.57 -14.21
N ALA A 128 -5.02 20.38 -13.61
CA ALA A 128 -4.34 19.17 -14.07
C ALA A 128 -4.84 18.74 -15.46
N GLU A 129 -6.15 18.67 -15.68
CA GLU A 129 -6.69 18.26 -16.96
C GLU A 129 -6.43 19.29 -18.07
N GLU A 130 -6.64 20.59 -17.81
CA GLU A 130 -6.38 21.65 -18.79
C GLU A 130 -4.91 21.64 -19.26
N ALA A 131 -3.97 21.40 -18.33
CA ALA A 131 -2.56 21.27 -18.67
C ALA A 131 -2.26 20.01 -19.50
N ALA A 132 -2.94 18.92 -19.27
CA ALA A 132 -2.81 17.71 -20.10
C ALA A 132 -3.37 17.94 -21.51
N LEU A 133 -4.59 18.49 -21.62
CA LEU A 133 -5.26 18.75 -22.90
C LEU A 133 -4.55 19.83 -23.75
N ALA A 134 -3.79 20.73 -23.12
CA ALA A 134 -3.01 21.75 -23.83
C ALA A 134 -1.78 21.18 -24.55
N VAL A 135 -1.35 19.96 -24.26
CA VAL A 135 -0.20 19.32 -24.93
C VAL A 135 -0.62 18.85 -26.33
N ALA A 136 0.08 19.31 -27.35
CA ALA A 136 -0.20 18.95 -28.73
C ALA A 136 -0.14 17.44 -28.96
N GLY A 137 -1.18 16.86 -29.56
CA GLY A 137 -1.31 15.42 -29.82
C GLY A 137 -2.16 14.68 -28.80
N ILE A 138 -2.52 15.31 -27.67
CA ILE A 138 -3.54 14.77 -26.77
C ILE A 138 -4.92 15.04 -27.37
N THR A 139 -5.72 13.98 -27.43
CA THR A 139 -7.03 14.02 -28.12
C THR A 139 -8.21 13.93 -27.14
N ASN A 140 -7.98 13.44 -25.91
CA ASN A 140 -9.04 13.26 -24.91
C ASN A 140 -8.42 13.12 -23.51
N SER A 141 -9.29 12.99 -22.50
CA SER A 141 -8.95 12.74 -21.10
C SER A 141 -9.93 11.74 -20.48
N GLU A 142 -9.48 10.90 -19.58
CA GLU A 142 -10.37 10.17 -18.66
C GLU A 142 -10.76 11.02 -17.45
N GLY A 143 -10.27 12.25 -17.38
CA GLY A 143 -10.52 13.21 -16.31
C GLY A 143 -9.35 13.38 -15.38
N ALA A 144 -9.56 14.27 -14.43
CA ALA A 144 -8.68 14.50 -13.30
C ALA A 144 -9.48 14.41 -12.00
N ASP A 145 -8.87 13.81 -10.98
CA ASP A 145 -9.44 13.68 -9.65
C ASP A 145 -8.63 14.54 -8.66
N ALA A 146 -9.33 15.18 -7.75
CA ALA A 146 -8.75 15.80 -6.57
C ALA A 146 -9.53 15.39 -5.32
N SER A 147 -8.84 15.01 -4.26
CA SER A 147 -9.52 14.57 -3.04
C SER A 147 -8.80 15.01 -1.77
N TYR A 148 -9.59 15.13 -0.72
CA TYR A 148 -9.20 15.35 0.65
C TYR A 148 -9.87 14.31 1.55
N SER A 149 -9.17 13.85 2.56
CA SER A 149 -9.75 13.03 3.62
C SER A 149 -9.11 13.34 4.98
N ARG A 150 -9.93 13.25 6.03
CA ARG A 150 -9.47 13.29 7.42
C ARG A 150 -10.03 12.08 8.14
N ARG A 151 -9.19 11.34 8.83
CA ARG A 151 -9.57 10.16 9.61
C ARG A 151 -9.07 10.28 11.03
N GLY A 152 -9.94 9.95 11.99
CA GLY A 152 -9.58 9.74 13.40
C GLY A 152 -9.64 8.25 13.71
N ILE A 153 -8.61 7.72 14.32
CA ILE A 153 -8.49 6.33 14.73
C ILE A 153 -8.31 6.31 16.25
N ALA A 154 -9.12 5.53 16.96
CA ALA A 154 -8.98 5.30 18.38
C ALA A 154 -9.06 3.80 18.69
N LEU A 155 -8.18 3.31 19.54
CA LEU A 155 -8.12 1.92 19.98
C LEU A 155 -8.01 1.88 21.50
N VAL A 156 -8.82 1.00 22.11
CA VAL A 156 -8.77 0.71 23.54
C VAL A 156 -8.81 -0.79 23.74
N SER A 157 -8.01 -1.33 24.65
CA SER A 157 -8.04 -2.73 25.02
C SER A 157 -8.15 -2.94 26.53
N SER A 158 -8.65 -4.09 26.92
CA SER A 158 -8.89 -4.44 28.33
C SER A 158 -7.62 -4.69 29.13
N ASP A 159 -6.45 -4.79 28.50
CA ASP A 159 -5.13 -4.93 29.13
C ASP A 159 -4.46 -3.56 29.41
N GLY A 160 -5.19 -2.46 29.16
CA GLY A 160 -4.79 -1.11 29.56
C GLY A 160 -4.28 -0.22 28.44
N PHE A 161 -4.26 -0.69 27.19
CA PHE A 161 -3.94 0.20 26.07
C PHE A 161 -5.10 1.15 25.80
N ALA A 162 -4.79 2.44 25.61
CA ALA A 162 -5.69 3.47 25.10
C ALA A 162 -4.88 4.46 24.26
N GLY A 163 -5.23 4.62 23.00
CA GLY A 163 -4.53 5.53 22.11
C GLY A 163 -5.42 6.00 20.97
N ASP A 164 -5.23 7.25 20.55
CA ASP A 164 -5.86 7.79 19.35
C ASP A 164 -4.90 8.67 18.56
N TYR A 165 -5.18 8.81 17.29
CA TYR A 165 -4.52 9.74 16.39
C TYR A 165 -5.42 10.14 15.25
N ALA A 166 -5.11 11.25 14.61
CA ALA A 166 -5.75 11.69 13.38
C ALA A 166 -4.73 11.64 12.23
N ARG A 167 -5.24 11.48 11.02
CA ARG A 167 -4.47 11.62 9.79
C ARG A 167 -5.30 12.27 8.70
N THR A 168 -4.63 13.02 7.85
CA THR A 168 -5.19 13.57 6.61
C THR A 168 -4.57 12.90 5.40
N GLY A 169 -5.20 13.10 4.26
CA GLY A 169 -4.70 12.69 2.96
C GLY A 169 -5.23 13.63 1.89
N HIS A 170 -4.34 14.08 1.03
CA HIS A 170 -4.63 14.89 -0.13
C HIS A 170 -4.13 14.15 -1.37
N SER A 171 -4.88 14.16 -2.45
CA SER A 171 -4.43 13.57 -3.71
C SER A 171 -4.92 14.35 -4.91
N THR A 172 -4.15 14.22 -6.00
CA THR A 172 -4.51 14.68 -7.34
C THR A 172 -4.02 13.65 -8.32
N SER A 173 -4.87 13.28 -9.27
CA SER A 173 -4.49 12.41 -10.39
C SER A 173 -5.09 12.93 -11.68
N VAL A 174 -4.49 12.57 -12.80
CA VAL A 174 -4.99 12.92 -14.15
C VAL A 174 -4.56 11.85 -15.13
N THR A 175 -5.47 11.50 -16.06
CA THR A 175 -5.21 10.53 -17.11
C THR A 175 -5.43 11.19 -18.47
N ALA A 176 -4.39 11.23 -19.29
CA ALA A 176 -4.41 11.75 -20.65
C ALA A 176 -4.51 10.63 -21.69
N LEU A 177 -5.20 10.91 -22.80
CA LEU A 177 -5.33 10.01 -23.94
C LEU A 177 -4.75 10.66 -25.20
N ALA A 178 -3.91 9.89 -25.89
CA ALA A 178 -3.30 10.28 -27.16
C ALA A 178 -3.77 9.34 -28.29
N GLY A 179 -3.77 9.80 -29.54
CA GLY A 179 -4.19 9.00 -30.68
C GLY A 179 -5.70 8.91 -30.87
N SER A 180 -6.16 7.97 -31.69
CA SER A 180 -7.57 7.80 -32.01
C SER A 180 -7.91 6.34 -32.36
N GLY A 181 -9.18 5.96 -32.22
CA GLY A 181 -9.68 4.62 -32.55
C GLY A 181 -8.94 3.52 -31.77
N THR A 182 -8.54 2.46 -32.46
CA THR A 182 -7.82 1.31 -31.85
C THR A 182 -6.35 1.59 -31.53
N GLY A 183 -5.79 2.69 -32.02
CA GLY A 183 -4.42 3.15 -31.73
C GLY A 183 -4.36 4.17 -30.58
N MET A 184 -5.45 4.32 -29.83
CA MET A 184 -5.47 5.22 -28.69
C MET A 184 -4.68 4.62 -27.51
N GLU A 185 -3.79 5.44 -26.97
CA GLU A 185 -2.97 5.11 -25.79
C GLU A 185 -3.25 6.09 -24.66
N ARG A 186 -3.06 5.62 -23.43
CA ARG A 186 -3.25 6.44 -22.23
C ARG A 186 -2.05 6.35 -21.31
N ASP A 187 -1.84 7.39 -20.55
CA ASP A 187 -0.96 7.33 -19.36
C ASP A 187 -1.45 8.35 -18.33
N TYR A 188 -0.94 8.25 -17.13
CA TYR A 188 -1.38 9.04 -15.99
C TYR A 188 -0.20 9.57 -15.17
N ASP A 189 -0.49 10.59 -14.35
CA ASP A 189 0.36 10.96 -13.23
C ASP A 189 -0.49 11.29 -12.00
N HIS A 190 0.12 11.19 -10.81
CA HIS A 190 -0.57 11.46 -9.56
C HIS A 190 0.40 11.92 -8.48
N SER A 191 -0.12 12.67 -7.52
CA SER A 191 0.54 13.00 -6.26
C SER A 191 -0.41 12.69 -5.10
N SER A 192 0.11 12.09 -4.03
CA SER A 192 -0.62 11.81 -2.80
C SER A 192 0.26 12.11 -1.60
N THR A 193 -0.25 12.89 -0.64
CA THR A 193 0.50 13.37 0.51
C THR A 193 -0.38 13.46 1.75
N VAL A 194 0.24 13.58 2.90
CA VAL A 194 -0.45 13.84 4.17
C VAL A 194 -0.82 15.32 4.31
N HIS A 195 0.04 16.22 3.82
CA HIS A 195 -0.17 17.66 3.86
C HIS A 195 -0.42 18.22 2.47
N LEU A 196 -1.34 19.18 2.35
CA LEU A 196 -1.71 19.83 1.10
C LEU A 196 -0.52 20.52 0.43
N GLU A 197 0.34 21.14 1.23
CA GLU A 197 1.53 21.85 0.74
C GLU A 197 2.56 20.95 0.07
N ASP A 198 2.58 19.65 0.41
CA ASP A 198 3.51 18.66 -0.15
C ASP A 198 3.02 18.08 -1.50
N LEU A 199 1.79 18.41 -1.94
CA LEU A 199 1.30 17.98 -3.25
C LEU A 199 2.05 18.67 -4.38
N GLU A 200 2.37 17.89 -5.41
CA GLU A 200 2.94 18.42 -6.65
C GLU A 200 1.98 19.36 -7.36
N ASP A 201 2.55 20.28 -8.14
CA ASP A 201 1.77 21.20 -8.99
C ASP A 201 0.86 20.42 -9.94
N PRO A 202 -0.46 20.67 -9.95
CA PRO A 202 -1.40 19.92 -10.77
C PRO A 202 -1.14 20.07 -12.28
N ALA A 203 -0.68 21.23 -12.73
CA ALA A 203 -0.36 21.42 -14.15
C ALA A 203 0.87 20.60 -14.58
N SER A 204 1.83 20.37 -13.67
CA SER A 204 2.96 19.49 -13.91
C SER A 204 2.53 18.03 -14.04
N LEU A 205 1.59 17.57 -13.20
CA LEU A 205 1.00 16.22 -13.31
C LEU A 205 0.31 16.05 -14.67
N GLY A 206 -0.45 17.07 -15.10
CA GLY A 206 -1.12 17.05 -16.41
C GLY A 206 -0.16 16.93 -17.57
N ARG A 207 0.89 17.76 -17.62
CA ARG A 207 1.91 17.68 -18.66
C ARG A 207 2.63 16.33 -18.66
N ASN A 208 3.01 15.81 -17.49
CA ASN A 208 3.66 14.52 -17.36
C ASN A 208 2.79 13.36 -17.90
N ALA A 209 1.50 13.35 -17.54
CA ALA A 209 0.55 12.35 -18.05
C ALA A 209 0.45 12.40 -19.58
N ALA A 210 0.33 13.60 -20.14
CA ALA A 210 0.23 13.83 -21.57
C ALA A 210 1.48 13.37 -22.32
N GLU A 211 2.66 13.81 -21.89
CA GLU A 211 3.94 13.42 -22.51
C GLU A 211 4.16 11.92 -22.49
N ARG A 212 3.77 11.26 -21.38
CA ARG A 212 3.84 9.79 -21.26
C ARG A 212 2.87 9.10 -22.21
N ALA A 213 1.62 9.58 -22.33
CA ALA A 213 0.63 9.01 -23.24
C ALA A 213 1.10 9.12 -24.70
N LEU A 214 1.62 10.28 -25.11
CA LEU A 214 2.17 10.48 -26.46
C LEU A 214 3.33 9.53 -26.77
N ARG A 215 4.21 9.27 -25.82
CA ARG A 215 5.33 8.36 -26.01
C ARG A 215 4.91 6.89 -26.19
N ARG A 216 3.67 6.54 -25.83
CA ARG A 216 3.13 5.17 -25.95
C ARG A 216 2.47 4.91 -27.31
N LEU A 217 2.29 5.92 -28.14
CA LEU A 217 1.69 5.77 -29.48
C LEU A 217 2.50 4.80 -30.34
N ASP A 218 1.82 4.15 -31.28
CA ASP A 218 2.40 3.19 -32.23
C ASP A 218 3.08 2.00 -31.56
N ALA A 219 2.55 1.58 -30.40
CA ALA A 219 3.10 0.48 -29.63
C ALA A 219 3.13 -0.83 -30.43
N THR A 220 4.25 -1.50 -30.39
CA THR A 220 4.51 -2.76 -31.10
C THR A 220 4.51 -3.95 -30.13
N ARG A 221 4.54 -5.17 -30.68
CA ARG A 221 4.78 -6.41 -29.91
C ARG A 221 6.10 -7.02 -30.33
N PRO A 222 7.09 -7.11 -29.43
CA PRO A 222 8.35 -7.77 -29.73
C PRO A 222 8.15 -9.28 -29.88
N LYS A 223 9.05 -9.95 -30.61
CA LYS A 223 9.07 -11.41 -30.66
C LYS A 223 9.27 -12.00 -29.27
N THR A 224 8.62 -13.13 -29.02
CA THR A 224 8.77 -13.88 -27.77
C THR A 224 10.23 -14.30 -27.56
N GLY A 225 10.75 -14.11 -26.33
CA GLY A 225 12.12 -14.48 -25.99
C GLY A 225 12.55 -14.00 -24.61
N ARG A 226 13.72 -14.45 -24.17
CA ARG A 226 14.31 -14.01 -22.91
C ARG A 226 15.06 -12.70 -23.09
N ARG A 227 14.83 -11.76 -22.16
CA ARG A 227 15.42 -10.41 -22.19
C ARG A 227 15.67 -9.87 -20.79
N PRO A 228 16.62 -8.95 -20.64
CA PRO A 228 16.66 -8.05 -19.50
C PRO A 228 15.38 -7.20 -19.46
N VAL A 229 14.80 -7.05 -18.27
CA VAL A 229 13.62 -6.21 -18.01
C VAL A 229 13.97 -5.20 -16.95
N VAL A 230 13.73 -3.94 -17.28
CA VAL A 230 13.91 -2.80 -16.37
C VAL A 230 12.53 -2.28 -15.96
N PHE A 231 12.30 -2.14 -14.67
CA PHE A 231 11.04 -1.69 -14.09
C PHE A 231 11.16 -0.23 -13.67
N ASP A 232 10.34 0.63 -14.24
CA ASP A 232 10.17 2.03 -13.82
C ASP A 232 9.78 2.10 -12.33
N PRO A 233 10.20 3.10 -11.53
CA PRO A 233 9.79 3.25 -10.14
C PRO A 233 8.27 3.18 -9.91
N ARG A 234 7.46 3.57 -10.90
CA ARG A 234 5.99 3.46 -10.84
C ARG A 234 5.48 2.04 -10.68
N VAL A 235 6.22 1.06 -11.20
CA VAL A 235 5.87 -0.37 -11.17
C VAL A 235 6.82 -1.20 -10.32
N ALA A 236 8.05 -0.72 -10.10
CA ALA A 236 9.09 -1.38 -9.31
C ALA A 236 8.64 -1.62 -7.85
N GLY A 237 7.88 -0.70 -7.26
CA GLY A 237 7.28 -0.88 -5.94
C GLY A 237 6.44 -2.15 -5.82
N SER A 238 5.87 -2.66 -6.93
CA SER A 238 5.14 -3.93 -6.91
C SER A 238 6.04 -5.14 -6.61
N LEU A 239 7.30 -5.11 -7.04
CA LEU A 239 8.27 -6.17 -6.71
C LEU A 239 8.62 -6.14 -5.21
N ALA A 240 8.83 -4.95 -4.64
CA ALA A 240 9.00 -4.78 -3.19
C ALA A 240 7.77 -5.29 -2.42
N GLY A 241 6.55 -4.99 -2.90
CA GLY A 241 5.30 -5.49 -2.34
C GLY A 241 5.15 -7.01 -2.42
N HIS A 242 5.57 -7.65 -3.52
CA HIS A 242 5.57 -9.11 -3.65
C HIS A 242 6.57 -9.77 -2.69
N LEU A 243 7.75 -9.18 -2.52
CA LEU A 243 8.72 -9.63 -1.54
C LEU A 243 8.15 -9.54 -0.13
N ALA A 244 7.60 -8.38 0.25
CA ALA A 244 6.96 -8.19 1.56
C ALA A 244 5.78 -9.15 1.79
N SER A 245 4.99 -9.47 0.76
CA SER A 245 3.92 -10.47 0.84
C SER A 245 4.44 -11.88 1.16
N ALA A 246 5.61 -12.25 0.62
CA ALA A 246 6.28 -13.51 0.96
C ALA A 246 6.88 -13.50 2.38
N LEU A 247 7.12 -12.32 2.95
CA LEU A 247 7.59 -12.14 4.34
C LEU A 247 6.45 -11.96 5.35
N ASN A 248 5.18 -12.06 4.91
CA ASN A 248 4.03 -11.95 5.78
C ASN A 248 3.96 -13.15 6.75
N GLY A 249 4.03 -12.87 8.04
CA GLY A 249 4.09 -13.89 9.10
C GLY A 249 2.92 -14.87 9.10
N ALA A 250 1.72 -14.42 8.75
CA ALA A 250 0.58 -15.32 8.64
C ALA A 250 0.71 -16.28 7.43
N ALA A 251 1.30 -15.84 6.32
CA ALA A 251 1.58 -16.71 5.17
C ALA A 251 2.70 -17.71 5.52
N VAL A 252 3.74 -17.26 6.21
CA VAL A 252 4.84 -18.11 6.70
C VAL A 252 4.32 -19.17 7.66
N ALA A 253 3.52 -18.77 8.65
CA ALA A 253 2.93 -19.67 9.65
C ALA A 253 2.00 -20.74 9.03
N ARG A 254 1.29 -20.40 7.95
CA ARG A 254 0.47 -21.35 7.18
C ARG A 254 1.25 -22.22 6.19
N GLY A 255 2.56 -21.98 6.04
CA GLY A 255 3.39 -22.68 5.05
C GLY A 255 3.12 -22.28 3.59
N THR A 256 2.46 -21.13 3.34
CA THR A 256 2.05 -20.64 2.02
C THR A 256 2.98 -19.56 1.45
N SER A 257 4.16 -19.36 2.03
CA SER A 257 5.20 -18.48 1.49
C SER A 257 6.31 -19.29 0.83
N PHE A 258 6.73 -18.86 -0.37
CA PHE A 258 7.90 -19.44 -1.05
C PHE A 258 9.24 -19.10 -0.36
N LEU A 259 9.25 -18.19 0.63
CA LEU A 259 10.44 -17.83 1.42
C LEU A 259 10.43 -18.39 2.84
N ARG A 260 9.41 -19.18 3.25
CA ARG A 260 9.20 -19.65 4.63
C ARG A 260 10.45 -20.26 5.30
N ASP A 261 11.30 -20.93 4.54
CA ASP A 261 12.50 -21.62 5.03
C ASP A 261 13.80 -20.83 4.75
N ARG A 262 13.70 -19.49 4.51
CA ARG A 262 14.82 -18.66 4.07
C ARG A 262 15.32 -17.67 5.14
N MET A 263 14.83 -17.72 6.38
CA MET A 263 15.33 -16.86 7.45
C MET A 263 16.84 -17.01 7.60
N GLY A 264 17.56 -15.88 7.65
CA GLY A 264 19.00 -15.81 7.72
C GLY A 264 19.75 -16.14 6.41
N GLN A 265 19.03 -16.39 5.32
CA GLN A 265 19.62 -16.70 4.02
C GLN A 265 19.50 -15.50 3.05
N ARG A 266 20.33 -15.50 2.03
CA ARG A 266 20.31 -14.50 0.99
C ARG A 266 19.05 -14.64 0.11
N VAL A 267 18.31 -13.55 -0.02
CA VAL A 267 17.10 -13.43 -0.86
C VAL A 267 17.18 -12.26 -1.84
N LEU A 268 18.10 -11.32 -1.61
CA LEU A 268 18.45 -10.22 -2.51
C LEU A 268 19.98 -10.20 -2.72
N PRO A 269 20.48 -9.54 -3.75
CA PRO A 269 21.90 -9.25 -3.88
C PRO A 269 22.45 -8.46 -2.70
N GLU A 270 23.76 -8.56 -2.48
CA GLU A 270 24.51 -7.74 -1.56
C GLU A 270 24.31 -6.25 -1.87
N GLY A 271 24.26 -5.40 -0.86
CA GLY A 271 24.01 -3.96 -0.98
C GLY A 271 22.52 -3.58 -1.11
N LEU A 272 21.60 -4.52 -1.31
CA LEU A 272 20.17 -4.24 -1.34
C LEU A 272 19.50 -4.60 -0.02
N SER A 273 18.62 -3.73 0.46
CA SER A 273 17.85 -3.93 1.68
C SER A 273 16.37 -3.62 1.46
N LEU A 274 15.49 -4.33 2.16
CA LEU A 274 14.06 -4.04 2.22
C LEU A 274 13.71 -3.57 3.62
N ARG A 275 13.19 -2.35 3.73
CA ARG A 275 12.87 -1.70 5.00
C ARG A 275 11.42 -1.30 5.09
N ASP A 276 10.89 -1.33 6.32
CA ASP A 276 9.59 -0.78 6.66
C ASP A 276 9.74 0.17 7.86
N ASP A 277 9.10 1.34 7.80
CA ASP A 277 9.13 2.29 8.91
C ASP A 277 7.74 2.91 9.15
N PRO A 278 7.02 2.47 10.21
CA PRO A 278 5.75 3.03 10.60
C PRO A 278 5.85 4.45 11.18
N LEU A 279 7.06 4.94 11.47
CA LEU A 279 7.30 6.20 12.17
C LEU A 279 7.82 7.32 11.28
N ARG A 280 7.79 7.15 9.95
CA ARG A 280 8.17 8.22 9.03
C ARG A 280 7.27 9.44 9.23
N ARG A 281 7.89 10.61 9.47
CA ARG A 281 7.14 11.87 9.52
C ARG A 281 6.42 12.10 8.20
N ARG A 282 5.14 12.49 8.22
CA ARG A 282 4.27 12.68 7.05
C ARG A 282 4.21 11.46 6.10
N GLY A 283 4.56 10.26 6.59
CA GLY A 283 4.53 9.07 5.77
C GLY A 283 3.10 8.62 5.45
N LEU A 284 2.86 8.24 4.19
CA LEU A 284 1.52 7.86 3.71
C LEU A 284 0.89 6.69 4.46
N ARG A 285 1.72 5.83 5.10
CA ARG A 285 1.26 4.68 5.88
C ARG A 285 1.77 4.70 7.32
N SER A 286 2.27 5.84 7.78
CA SER A 286 2.75 5.99 9.15
C SER A 286 1.63 5.93 10.17
N ARG A 287 1.95 5.40 11.34
CA ARG A 287 1.03 5.26 12.48
C ARG A 287 1.84 5.16 13.79
N PRO A 288 1.38 5.76 14.89
CA PRO A 288 2.10 5.72 16.17
C PRO A 288 2.03 4.35 16.86
N PHE A 289 1.00 3.56 16.58
CA PHE A 289 0.80 2.20 17.07
C PHE A 289 0.08 1.36 15.99
N ASP A 290 0.18 0.06 16.09
CA ASP A 290 -0.44 -0.88 15.16
C ASP A 290 -1.90 -1.22 15.52
N GLY A 291 -2.52 -2.14 14.78
CA GLY A 291 -3.91 -2.55 14.99
C GLY A 291 -4.16 -3.34 16.29
N GLU A 292 -3.13 -3.62 17.07
CA GLU A 292 -3.18 -4.27 18.38
C GLU A 292 -2.68 -3.38 19.51
N GLY A 293 -2.36 -2.11 19.23
CA GLY A 293 -1.83 -1.15 20.18
C GLY A 293 -0.33 -1.27 20.44
N MET A 294 0.38 -2.09 19.66
CA MET A 294 1.83 -2.21 19.74
C MET A 294 2.53 -0.98 19.15
N PRO A 295 3.56 -0.43 19.81
CA PRO A 295 4.35 0.65 19.22
C PRO A 295 5.07 0.17 17.97
N GLY A 296 5.04 0.97 16.92
CA GLY A 296 5.82 0.72 15.73
C GLY A 296 7.32 1.02 15.93
N ALA A 297 8.17 0.34 15.17
CA ALA A 297 9.59 0.64 15.06
C ALA A 297 10.05 0.40 13.62
N PRO A 298 11.08 1.15 13.14
CA PRO A 298 11.73 0.82 11.88
C PRO A 298 12.22 -0.62 11.87
N LEU A 299 11.98 -1.34 10.78
CA LEU A 299 12.27 -2.76 10.64
C LEU A 299 13.04 -3.03 9.35
N ALA A 300 14.19 -3.67 9.45
CA ALA A 300 14.86 -4.28 8.32
C ALA A 300 14.26 -5.68 8.09
N LEU A 301 13.51 -5.83 7.00
CA LEU A 301 12.97 -7.12 6.57
C LEU A 301 14.04 -7.94 5.85
N VAL A 302 14.79 -7.30 4.98
CA VAL A 302 16.00 -7.83 4.36
C VAL A 302 17.12 -6.82 4.58
N GLU A 303 18.25 -7.24 5.08
CA GLU A 303 19.41 -6.39 5.31
C GLU A 303 20.60 -6.93 4.54
N ASP A 304 21.18 -6.08 3.68
CA ASP A 304 22.32 -6.46 2.83
C ASP A 304 22.09 -7.79 2.08
N GLY A 305 20.90 -7.96 1.55
CA GLY A 305 20.46 -9.15 0.83
C GLY A 305 20.06 -10.34 1.69
N ILE A 306 20.26 -10.29 3.00
CA ILE A 306 19.94 -11.38 3.93
C ILE A 306 18.55 -11.16 4.55
N LEU A 307 17.70 -12.18 4.52
CA LEU A 307 16.40 -12.14 5.19
C LEU A 307 16.58 -12.08 6.71
N ALA A 308 16.17 -10.95 7.29
CA ALA A 308 16.42 -10.63 8.70
C ALA A 308 15.15 -10.75 9.58
N SER A 309 13.95 -10.51 9.00
CA SER A 309 12.72 -10.51 9.78
C SER A 309 11.49 -10.86 8.93
N TRP A 310 10.45 -11.36 9.61
CA TRP A 310 9.09 -11.46 9.10
C TRP A 310 8.28 -10.22 9.51
N VAL A 311 7.21 -9.93 8.78
CA VAL A 311 6.18 -8.96 9.18
C VAL A 311 5.19 -9.68 10.07
N LEU A 312 5.14 -9.36 11.37
CA LEU A 312 4.39 -10.13 12.38
C LEU A 312 3.36 -9.27 13.10
N ASP A 313 2.14 -9.81 13.22
CA ASP A 313 1.17 -9.47 14.26
C ASP A 313 1.36 -10.38 15.49
N TRP A 314 0.56 -10.18 16.52
CA TRP A 314 0.61 -11.00 17.74
C TRP A 314 0.35 -12.48 17.47
N ARG A 315 -0.69 -12.78 16.69
CA ARG A 315 -1.10 -14.13 16.39
C ARG A 315 -0.04 -14.93 15.62
N SER A 316 0.47 -14.38 14.53
CA SER A 316 1.49 -15.04 13.71
C SER A 316 2.82 -15.16 14.44
N ALA A 317 3.17 -14.18 15.26
CA ALA A 317 4.35 -14.24 16.11
C ALA A 317 4.29 -15.42 17.08
N ARG A 318 3.17 -15.60 17.81
CA ARG A 318 2.97 -16.74 18.71
C ARG A 318 3.00 -18.08 17.97
N GLN A 319 2.37 -18.15 16.79
CA GLN A 319 2.36 -19.39 16.00
C GLN A 319 3.77 -19.79 15.53
N LEU A 320 4.64 -18.81 15.30
CA LEU A 320 6.03 -19.02 14.88
C LEU A 320 7.02 -19.10 16.05
N GLY A 321 6.56 -18.92 17.31
CA GLY A 321 7.44 -18.86 18.48
C GLY A 321 8.34 -17.62 18.52
N LEU A 322 7.89 -16.51 17.92
CA LEU A 322 8.59 -15.24 17.78
C LEU A 322 7.87 -14.14 18.57
N ARG A 323 8.40 -12.91 18.52
CA ARG A 323 7.76 -11.70 19.05
C ARG A 323 7.09 -10.93 17.93
N SER A 324 5.96 -10.26 18.23
CA SER A 324 5.33 -9.31 17.29
C SER A 324 6.31 -8.21 16.89
N THR A 325 6.25 -7.80 15.64
CA THR A 325 7.05 -6.68 15.11
C THR A 325 6.29 -5.33 15.12
N GLY A 326 5.08 -5.27 15.73
CA GLY A 326 4.25 -4.07 15.74
C GLY A 326 3.67 -3.75 14.35
N HIS A 327 3.37 -4.78 13.58
CA HIS A 327 2.89 -4.65 12.20
C HIS A 327 1.47 -5.20 12.00
N ALA A 328 0.68 -5.29 13.06
CA ALA A 328 -0.72 -5.65 12.93
C ALA A 328 -1.52 -4.57 12.21
N SER A 329 -2.34 -4.96 11.26
CA SER A 329 -3.34 -4.12 10.62
C SER A 329 -4.70 -4.76 10.77
N ARG A 330 -5.74 -3.98 11.06
CA ARG A 330 -7.11 -4.49 11.16
C ARG A 330 -8.12 -3.49 10.67
N GLY A 331 -9.23 -4.00 10.15
CA GLY A 331 -10.46 -3.25 10.00
C GLY A 331 -11.37 -3.39 11.22
N ILE A 332 -12.54 -2.79 11.14
CA ILE A 332 -13.56 -2.85 12.20
C ILE A 332 -14.25 -4.22 12.33
N SER A 333 -14.25 -5.03 11.26
CA SER A 333 -14.99 -6.31 11.16
C SER A 333 -14.13 -7.56 11.08
N GLY A 334 -12.80 -7.43 10.99
CA GLY A 334 -11.86 -8.54 10.86
C GLY A 334 -10.78 -8.55 11.93
N PRO A 335 -10.22 -9.72 12.26
CA PRO A 335 -9.11 -9.81 13.21
C PRO A 335 -7.86 -9.12 12.67
N PRO A 336 -6.91 -8.72 13.53
CA PRO A 336 -5.61 -8.23 13.11
C PRO A 336 -4.90 -9.23 12.20
N SER A 337 -4.11 -8.71 11.27
CA SER A 337 -3.24 -9.48 10.38
C SER A 337 -1.97 -8.71 10.05
N PRO A 338 -0.84 -9.39 9.76
CA PRO A 338 0.40 -8.70 9.44
C PRO A 338 0.29 -7.85 8.18
N ALA A 339 0.76 -6.61 8.23
CA ALA A 339 0.86 -5.72 7.07
C ALA A 339 2.00 -4.73 7.24
N THR A 340 2.70 -4.45 6.13
CA THR A 340 3.72 -3.40 6.07
C THR A 340 3.12 -2.01 6.15
N THR A 341 3.93 -1.04 6.53
CA THR A 341 3.61 0.38 6.57
C THR A 341 4.30 1.12 5.42
N ASN A 342 5.23 2.03 5.69
CA ASN A 342 6.01 2.64 4.62
C ASN A 342 7.15 1.71 4.28
N LEU A 343 6.98 0.96 3.22
CA LEU A 343 7.91 -0.05 2.74
C LEU A 343 8.77 0.51 1.60
N TRP A 344 10.07 0.25 1.61
CA TRP A 344 10.91 0.57 0.47
C TRP A 344 12.07 -0.40 0.28
N LEU A 345 12.48 -0.53 -0.97
CA LEU A 345 13.73 -1.20 -1.33
C LEU A 345 14.80 -0.12 -1.46
N GLU A 346 15.86 -0.25 -0.69
CA GLU A 346 17.00 0.66 -0.73
C GLU A 346 18.27 -0.05 -1.17
N GLY A 347 19.26 0.74 -1.46
CA GLY A 347 20.49 0.30 -2.11
C GLY A 347 20.39 0.52 -3.62
N GLY A 348 21.45 0.27 -4.28
CA GLY A 348 21.64 0.61 -5.67
C GLY A 348 22.38 1.92 -5.82
N GLN A 349 23.11 2.01 -6.91
CA GLN A 349 23.98 3.15 -7.20
C GLN A 349 23.84 3.52 -8.68
N GLY A 350 24.21 4.76 -8.99
CA GLY A 350 24.16 5.24 -10.36
C GLY A 350 22.76 5.62 -10.83
N THR A 351 22.64 5.90 -12.10
CA THR A 351 21.41 6.36 -12.73
C THR A 351 20.65 5.22 -13.41
N PRO A 352 19.35 5.37 -13.69
CA PRO A 352 18.60 4.43 -14.55
C PRO A 352 19.28 4.22 -15.92
N ALA A 353 19.84 5.26 -16.51
CA ALA A 353 20.56 5.17 -17.76
C ALA A 353 21.81 4.26 -17.66
N ALA A 354 22.57 4.38 -16.57
CA ALA A 354 23.71 3.50 -16.31
C ALA A 354 23.27 2.04 -16.10
N LEU A 355 22.11 1.81 -15.48
CA LEU A 355 21.53 0.48 -15.29
C LEU A 355 21.14 -0.20 -16.61
N MET A 356 20.85 0.58 -17.66
CA MET A 356 20.46 0.11 -18.99
C MET A 356 21.62 0.04 -19.98
N ALA A 357 22.74 0.69 -19.73
CA ALA A 357 23.79 1.00 -20.71
C ALA A 357 24.36 -0.24 -21.46
N ASP A 358 24.38 -1.40 -20.84
CA ASP A 358 24.86 -2.68 -21.40
C ASP A 358 23.75 -3.53 -22.04
N ILE A 359 22.51 -3.05 -22.10
CA ILE A 359 21.38 -3.78 -22.66
C ILE A 359 21.27 -3.49 -24.15
N ALA A 360 21.64 -4.44 -25.00
CA ALA A 360 21.44 -4.33 -26.44
C ALA A 360 19.98 -4.47 -26.87
N ASP A 361 19.25 -5.45 -26.28
CA ASP A 361 17.82 -5.72 -26.53
C ASP A 361 17.12 -6.07 -25.22
N GLY A 362 16.24 -5.19 -24.73
CA GLY A 362 15.54 -5.33 -23.45
C GLY A 362 14.19 -4.63 -23.43
N ILE A 363 13.52 -4.68 -22.28
CA ILE A 363 12.23 -4.02 -22.05
C ILE A 363 12.34 -3.08 -20.85
N TYR A 364 11.85 -1.86 -20.99
CA TYR A 364 11.60 -0.91 -19.91
C TYR A 364 10.10 -0.85 -19.65
N VAL A 365 9.66 -1.32 -18.49
CA VAL A 365 8.25 -1.50 -18.14
C VAL A 365 7.76 -0.28 -17.37
N THR A 366 6.70 0.34 -17.85
CA THR A 366 6.04 1.50 -17.19
C THR A 366 4.65 1.17 -16.66
N GLU A 367 4.06 0.05 -17.11
CA GLU A 367 2.74 -0.41 -16.66
C GLU A 367 2.72 -1.93 -16.50
N MET A 368 2.07 -2.38 -15.42
CA MET A 368 1.86 -3.80 -15.14
C MET A 368 0.37 -4.09 -15.02
N ILE A 369 -0.09 -5.16 -15.66
CA ILE A 369 -1.50 -5.54 -15.74
C ILE A 369 -1.68 -6.94 -15.15
N GLY A 370 -2.80 -7.16 -14.44
CA GLY A 370 -3.13 -8.46 -13.84
C GLY A 370 -2.39 -8.76 -12.54
N MET A 371 -2.75 -9.88 -11.91
CA MET A 371 -2.31 -10.32 -10.57
C MET A 371 -1.66 -11.71 -10.58
N GLY A 372 -0.98 -12.08 -11.67
CA GLY A 372 -0.41 -13.41 -11.88
C GLY A 372 0.83 -13.70 -11.02
N VAL A 373 0.65 -13.82 -9.71
CA VAL A 373 1.71 -14.18 -8.75
C VAL A 373 1.21 -15.33 -7.88
N ASN A 374 1.99 -16.41 -7.84
CA ASN A 374 1.75 -17.52 -6.93
C ASN A 374 2.62 -17.38 -5.68
N GLY A 375 1.99 -17.06 -4.53
CA GLY A 375 2.70 -16.88 -3.26
C GLY A 375 3.36 -18.14 -2.69
N VAL A 376 2.94 -19.33 -3.13
CA VAL A 376 3.48 -20.62 -2.65
C VAL A 376 4.72 -21.03 -3.44
N THR A 377 4.67 -20.90 -4.78
CA THR A 377 5.76 -21.35 -5.67
C THR A 377 6.72 -20.24 -6.04
N GLY A 378 6.27 -18.99 -6.02
CA GLY A 378 6.99 -17.82 -6.49
C GLY A 378 6.80 -17.55 -7.99
N ASP A 379 5.94 -18.31 -8.69
CA ASP A 379 5.71 -18.10 -10.11
C ASP A 379 5.09 -16.72 -10.35
N TYR A 380 5.63 -16.05 -11.37
CA TYR A 380 5.29 -14.68 -11.73
C TYR A 380 4.94 -14.61 -13.21
N SER A 381 3.77 -14.09 -13.55
CA SER A 381 3.35 -13.88 -14.93
C SER A 381 2.37 -12.70 -14.97
N ARG A 382 2.79 -11.56 -15.56
CA ARG A 382 1.97 -10.36 -15.61
C ARG A 382 1.99 -9.73 -16.99
N GLY A 383 0.85 -9.19 -17.41
CA GLY A 383 0.76 -8.31 -18.54
C GLY A 383 1.58 -7.03 -18.30
N ALA A 384 2.19 -6.49 -19.34
CA ALA A 384 2.98 -5.28 -19.24
C ALA A 384 2.91 -4.43 -20.52
N ALA A 385 3.23 -3.13 -20.32
CA ALA A 385 3.49 -2.17 -21.38
C ALA A 385 4.66 -1.27 -20.98
N GLY A 386 5.30 -0.67 -21.99
CA GLY A 386 6.46 0.18 -21.79
C GLY A 386 7.20 0.46 -23.08
N PHE A 387 8.51 0.27 -23.08
CA PHE A 387 9.39 0.59 -24.21
C PHE A 387 10.41 -0.52 -24.44
N MET A 388 10.83 -0.68 -25.68
CA MET A 388 12.06 -1.42 -25.96
C MET A 388 13.26 -0.65 -25.41
N ILE A 389 14.27 -1.40 -24.99
CA ILE A 389 15.63 -0.89 -24.80
C ILE A 389 16.46 -1.37 -25.97
N ARG A 390 17.06 -0.44 -26.73
CA ARG A 390 17.98 -0.71 -27.82
C ARG A 390 19.30 0.00 -27.52
N ASP A 391 20.38 -0.77 -27.46
CA ASP A 391 21.73 -0.25 -27.22
C ASP A 391 21.79 0.75 -26.04
N GLY A 392 21.19 0.34 -24.91
CA GLY A 392 21.18 1.10 -23.66
C GLY A 392 20.20 2.29 -23.61
N ARG A 393 19.32 2.47 -24.62
CA ARG A 393 18.40 3.62 -24.72
C ARG A 393 16.96 3.17 -24.89
N LEU A 394 16.02 3.96 -24.38
CA LEU A 394 14.60 3.76 -24.66
C LEU A 394 14.32 4.00 -26.15
N ALA A 395 13.59 3.09 -26.75
CA ALA A 395 13.25 3.10 -28.15
C ALA A 395 11.72 3.01 -28.36
N GLU A 396 11.23 2.17 -29.28
CA GLU A 396 9.83 2.04 -29.63
C GLU A 396 8.95 1.61 -28.45
N ALA A 397 7.71 2.10 -28.40
CA ALA A 397 6.72 1.68 -27.42
C ALA A 397 6.30 0.23 -27.63
N VAL A 398 6.02 -0.48 -26.52
CA VAL A 398 5.50 -1.86 -26.53
C VAL A 398 4.28 -1.98 -25.63
N SER A 399 3.29 -2.73 -26.10
CA SER A 399 2.10 -3.06 -25.32
C SER A 399 1.63 -4.50 -25.58
N GLY A 400 0.70 -4.99 -24.73
CA GLY A 400 0.13 -6.33 -24.89
C GLY A 400 1.16 -7.47 -24.77
N ILE A 401 2.23 -7.25 -23.99
CA ILE A 401 3.24 -8.26 -23.68
C ILE A 401 2.96 -8.91 -22.32
N THR A 402 3.53 -10.09 -22.11
CA THR A 402 3.54 -10.76 -20.79
C THR A 402 4.97 -10.96 -20.35
N ILE A 403 5.27 -10.63 -19.11
CA ILE A 403 6.57 -10.88 -18.47
C ILE A 403 6.39 -12.03 -17.48
N ALA A 404 7.21 -13.06 -17.60
CA ALA A 404 7.14 -14.24 -16.75
C ALA A 404 8.51 -14.65 -16.20
N GLY A 405 8.49 -15.21 -14.98
CA GLY A 405 9.65 -15.69 -14.27
C GLY A 405 9.28 -16.39 -12.97
N ASN A 406 10.23 -16.56 -12.08
CA ASN A 406 9.98 -16.99 -10.71
C ASN A 406 10.61 -15.98 -9.74
N LEU A 407 9.83 -15.48 -8.79
CA LEU A 407 10.24 -14.42 -7.88
C LEU A 407 11.49 -14.77 -7.05
N LYS A 408 11.72 -16.04 -6.72
CA LYS A 408 12.94 -16.46 -6.00
C LYS A 408 14.19 -16.14 -6.81
N ASP A 409 14.15 -16.45 -8.10
CA ASP A 409 15.28 -16.22 -9.02
C ASP A 409 15.38 -14.74 -9.40
N MET A 410 14.24 -14.08 -9.62
CA MET A 410 14.16 -12.65 -9.92
C MET A 410 14.79 -11.81 -8.82
N PHE A 411 14.45 -12.07 -7.57
CA PHE A 411 14.99 -11.32 -6.43
C PHE A 411 16.50 -11.50 -6.27
N LEU A 412 17.03 -12.70 -6.47
CA LEU A 412 18.48 -12.95 -6.39
C LEU A 412 19.30 -12.31 -7.53
N ARG A 413 18.65 -11.93 -8.63
CA ARG A 413 19.27 -11.28 -9.80
C ARG A 413 18.94 -9.79 -9.91
N LEU A 414 18.28 -9.24 -8.90
CA LEU A 414 17.81 -7.85 -8.90
C LEU A 414 19.01 -6.88 -8.90
N ARG A 415 18.94 -5.87 -9.74
CA ARG A 415 19.85 -4.72 -9.73
C ARG A 415 19.03 -3.47 -9.57
N ALA A 416 19.53 -2.48 -8.82
CA ALA A 416 18.80 -1.25 -8.53
C ALA A 416 19.63 -0.02 -8.91
N ALA A 417 18.98 1.01 -9.42
CA ALA A 417 19.54 2.35 -9.56
C ALA A 417 19.44 3.15 -8.24
N GLY A 418 20.02 4.34 -8.21
CA GLY A 418 20.04 5.22 -7.03
C GLY A 418 18.93 6.28 -7.02
N ASP A 419 17.82 6.06 -7.73
CA ASP A 419 16.74 7.04 -7.96
C ASP A 419 15.49 6.82 -7.09
N LEU A 420 15.66 6.21 -5.90
CA LEU A 420 14.56 6.00 -4.96
C LEU A 420 13.86 7.32 -4.58
N GLN A 421 12.55 7.34 -4.72
CA GLN A 421 11.68 8.42 -4.28
C GLN A 421 10.50 7.86 -3.48
N PHE A 422 10.10 8.57 -2.43
CA PHE A 422 9.00 8.18 -1.56
C PHE A 422 7.70 8.86 -2.03
N ARG A 423 6.85 8.13 -2.74
CA ARG A 423 5.62 8.67 -3.35
C ARG A 423 4.35 7.85 -3.05
N ARG A 424 4.48 6.56 -2.67
CA ARG A 424 3.34 5.62 -2.65
C ARG A 424 3.17 4.85 -1.35
N GLY A 425 4.15 4.95 -0.45
CA GLY A 425 4.17 4.15 0.79
C GLY A 425 4.58 2.68 0.56
N THR A 426 4.80 2.28 -0.71
CA THR A 426 5.58 1.11 -1.11
C THR A 426 6.41 1.56 -2.30
N ASP A 427 7.67 1.82 -2.08
CA ASP A 427 8.53 2.52 -3.00
C ASP A 427 9.78 1.70 -3.35
N ALA A 428 10.23 1.81 -4.58
CA ALA A 428 11.48 1.22 -5.05
C ALA A 428 12.09 2.14 -6.12
N PRO A 429 13.41 2.12 -6.27
CA PRO A 429 14.07 2.79 -7.39
C PRO A 429 13.80 2.04 -8.71
N THR A 430 14.35 2.51 -9.81
CA THR A 430 14.41 1.73 -11.04
C THR A 430 15.12 0.41 -10.78
N LEU A 431 14.46 -0.70 -11.15
CA LEU A 431 14.96 -2.06 -10.91
C LEU A 431 15.20 -2.78 -12.24
N ARG A 432 16.22 -3.62 -12.30
CA ARG A 432 16.52 -4.49 -13.43
C ARG A 432 16.56 -5.95 -12.99
N VAL A 433 15.97 -6.81 -13.80
CA VAL A 433 16.08 -8.27 -13.68
C VAL A 433 16.46 -8.84 -15.05
N ASP A 434 17.57 -9.54 -15.11
CA ASP A 434 18.02 -10.17 -16.36
C ASP A 434 17.33 -11.52 -16.60
N ASP A 435 17.26 -11.90 -17.89
CA ASP A 435 16.81 -13.23 -18.34
C ASP A 435 15.35 -13.57 -17.96
N LEU A 436 14.43 -12.61 -18.10
CA LEU A 436 12.99 -12.86 -17.98
C LEU A 436 12.39 -13.27 -19.32
N MET A 437 11.39 -14.15 -19.28
CA MET A 437 10.59 -14.47 -20.46
C MET A 437 9.66 -13.30 -20.78
N VAL A 438 9.75 -12.78 -21.97
CA VAL A 438 8.85 -11.79 -22.53
C VAL A 438 8.08 -12.42 -23.67
N ALA A 439 6.79 -12.64 -23.49
CA ALA A 439 5.89 -13.12 -24.54
C ALA A 439 5.21 -11.92 -25.21
N GLY A 440 5.31 -11.83 -26.52
CA GLY A 440 4.75 -10.75 -27.32
C GLY A 440 4.00 -11.31 -28.54
N ALA A 441 4.65 -11.32 -29.70
CA ALA A 441 4.11 -11.88 -30.95
C ALA A 441 4.63 -13.29 -31.19
#